data_4c6733780393a41430f8d3160a4d3f45
#
_entry.id   4c6733780393a41430f8d3160a4d3f45
#
_cell.length_a   1.000
_cell.length_b   1.000
_cell.length_c   1.000
_cell.angle_alpha   90.00
_cell.angle_beta   90.00
_cell.angle_gamma   90.00
#
_symmetry.space_group_name_H-M   'P 1'
#
loop_
_entity.id
_entity.type
_entity.pdbx_description
1 polymer ?
#
loop_
_entity_poly.entity_id
_entity_poly.type
_entity_poly.pdbx_seq_one_letter_code
_entity_poly.pdbx_strand_id
1 'polypeptide(L)'
;MEVFESLKTNLVGKNARIVLPEGEEPRILQAAKRIVKETDVTPVLLGNPDKIRIYLEIEGVLEGYEVIDPHSYAVFDEMVASLVERRKGKMTEEEARQILQDDVNYFGVMLVHLGIVDGMVSGAIHSTAATVRPALQIIKTRPNVKRTSGAFLMVRGSERYLFGDCAININPDAEGLAEIAINSAITAKMFGIDPKIAMLSYSTKGSGFGESVDKVVEATKIAHE
;
A
#
# COMPACT_ATOMS: atom_id res chain seq x y z
N MET A 1 -4.12 2.13 -21.59
CA MET A 1 -5.46 2.64 -21.26
C MET A 1 -6.40 1.53 -20.81
N GLU A 2 -6.51 0.41 -21.52
CA GLU A 2 -7.43 -0.71 -21.16
C GLU A 2 -7.27 -1.27 -19.74
N VAL A 3 -6.03 -1.34 -19.21
CA VAL A 3 -5.79 -1.86 -17.84
C VAL A 3 -6.49 -1.00 -16.78
N PHE A 4 -6.30 0.32 -16.86
CA PHE A 4 -6.86 1.24 -15.88
C PHE A 4 -8.39 1.33 -16.00
N GLU A 5 -8.92 1.24 -17.21
CA GLU A 5 -10.38 1.22 -17.42
C GLU A 5 -11.00 -0.09 -16.87
N SER A 6 -10.34 -1.23 -17.07
CA SER A 6 -10.81 -2.49 -16.47
C SER A 6 -10.76 -2.47 -14.94
N LEU A 7 -9.75 -1.82 -14.33
CA LEU A 7 -9.67 -1.66 -12.89
C LEU A 7 -10.78 -0.74 -12.36
N LYS A 8 -11.08 0.38 -13.07
CA LYS A 8 -12.20 1.26 -12.71
C LYS A 8 -13.54 0.52 -12.74
N THR A 9 -13.75 -0.31 -13.77
CA THR A 9 -14.98 -1.11 -13.88
C THR A 9 -15.19 -2.02 -12.67
N ASN A 10 -14.10 -2.57 -12.10
CA ASN A 10 -14.16 -3.40 -10.90
C ASN A 10 -14.53 -2.63 -9.63
N LEU A 11 -14.45 -1.29 -9.65
CA LEU A 11 -14.80 -0.43 -8.52
C LEU A 11 -16.28 0.02 -8.52
N VAL A 12 -16.99 -0.14 -9.64
CA VAL A 12 -18.39 0.29 -9.76
C VAL A 12 -19.25 -0.39 -8.69
N GLY A 13 -19.98 0.42 -7.92
CA GLY A 13 -20.84 -0.02 -6.83
C GLY A 13 -20.15 -0.51 -5.57
N LYS A 14 -18.81 -0.43 -5.47
CA LYS A 14 -18.08 -0.83 -4.27
C LYS A 14 -18.20 0.17 -3.13
N ASN A 15 -18.37 1.44 -3.43
CA ASN A 15 -18.45 2.55 -2.46
C ASN A 15 -17.32 2.50 -1.41
N ALA A 16 -16.11 2.10 -1.85
CA ALA A 16 -14.97 1.94 -0.96
C ALA A 16 -14.50 3.29 -0.44
N ARG A 17 -14.10 3.32 0.83
CA ARG A 17 -13.53 4.50 1.50
C ARG A 17 -12.01 4.33 1.58
N ILE A 18 -11.25 5.18 0.89
CA ILE A 18 -9.79 5.10 0.83
C ILE A 18 -9.16 6.32 1.47
N VAL A 19 -8.38 6.09 2.53
CA VAL A 19 -7.68 7.19 3.20
C VAL A 19 -6.43 7.61 2.42
N LEU A 20 -6.29 8.92 2.26
CA LEU A 20 -5.16 9.61 1.65
C LEU A 20 -4.50 10.48 2.72
N PRO A 21 -3.49 9.94 3.46
CA PRO A 21 -2.93 10.60 4.62
C PRO A 21 -2.29 11.96 4.32
N GLU A 22 -1.77 12.14 3.14
CA GLU A 22 -1.12 13.38 2.69
C GLU A 22 -2.14 14.36 2.10
N GLY A 23 -3.28 14.55 2.79
CA GLY A 23 -4.47 15.21 2.26
C GLY A 23 -4.33 16.70 1.95
N GLU A 24 -3.29 17.37 2.45
CA GLU A 24 -2.99 18.78 2.10
C GLU A 24 -2.02 18.90 0.91
N GLU A 25 -1.48 17.79 0.39
CA GLU A 25 -0.55 17.80 -0.73
C GLU A 25 -1.30 18.03 -2.06
N PRO A 26 -0.88 19.02 -2.90
CA PRO A 26 -1.64 19.39 -4.10
C PRO A 26 -1.90 18.25 -5.09
N ARG A 27 -0.95 17.30 -5.26
CA ARG A 27 -1.13 16.14 -6.15
C ARG A 27 -2.17 15.17 -5.60
N ILE A 28 -2.25 15.04 -4.28
CA ILE A 28 -3.25 14.21 -3.61
C ILE A 28 -4.64 14.85 -3.73
N LEU A 29 -4.74 16.17 -3.58
CA LEU A 29 -5.99 16.90 -3.78
C LEU A 29 -6.48 16.81 -5.24
N GLN A 30 -5.57 16.89 -6.21
CA GLN A 30 -5.90 16.64 -7.62
C GLN A 30 -6.35 15.18 -7.87
N ALA A 31 -5.71 14.22 -7.21
CA ALA A 31 -6.13 12.82 -7.29
C ALA A 31 -7.52 12.62 -6.66
N ALA A 32 -7.78 13.21 -5.49
CA ALA A 32 -9.09 13.16 -4.84
C ALA A 32 -10.21 13.72 -5.75
N LYS A 33 -9.96 14.87 -6.38
CA LYS A 33 -10.87 15.46 -7.38
C LYS A 33 -11.21 14.48 -8.50
N ARG A 34 -10.21 13.76 -9.02
CA ARG A 34 -10.42 12.76 -10.07
C ARG A 34 -11.17 11.54 -9.56
N ILE A 35 -10.83 11.04 -8.38
CA ILE A 35 -11.51 9.91 -7.74
C ILE A 35 -13.00 10.19 -7.61
N VAL A 36 -13.39 11.33 -7.06
CA VAL A 36 -14.78 11.75 -6.90
C VAL A 36 -15.51 11.83 -8.24
N LYS A 37 -14.86 12.33 -9.30
CA LYS A 37 -15.48 12.51 -10.61
C LYS A 37 -15.54 11.25 -11.48
N GLU A 38 -14.61 10.33 -11.27
CA GLU A 38 -14.38 9.20 -12.18
C GLU A 38 -14.75 7.84 -11.56
N THR A 39 -15.08 7.77 -10.26
CA THR A 39 -15.31 6.50 -9.56
C THR A 39 -16.37 6.64 -8.46
N ASP A 40 -16.83 5.50 -7.91
CA ASP A 40 -17.71 5.42 -6.73
C ASP A 40 -16.88 5.32 -5.41
N VAL A 41 -15.58 5.61 -5.45
CA VAL A 41 -14.70 5.59 -4.28
C VAL A 41 -14.80 6.92 -3.55
N THR A 42 -14.93 6.88 -2.23
CA THR A 42 -14.88 8.06 -1.37
C THR A 42 -13.44 8.28 -0.86
N PRO A 43 -12.72 9.29 -1.32
CA PRO A 43 -11.42 9.65 -0.73
C PRO A 43 -11.64 10.28 0.65
N VAL A 44 -10.90 9.78 1.64
CA VAL A 44 -10.84 10.30 3.01
C VAL A 44 -9.50 10.99 3.19
N LEU A 45 -9.52 12.32 3.26
CA LEU A 45 -8.33 13.17 3.31
C LEU A 45 -7.98 13.49 4.76
N LEU A 46 -6.70 13.28 5.14
CA LEU A 46 -6.22 13.70 6.46
C LEU A 46 -5.58 15.09 6.38
N GLY A 47 -5.91 15.95 7.33
CA GLY A 47 -5.33 17.29 7.45
C GLY A 47 -6.31 18.34 7.91
N ASN A 48 -5.94 19.60 7.74
CA ASN A 48 -6.76 20.72 8.14
C ASN A 48 -8.02 20.84 7.23
N PRO A 49 -9.24 20.72 7.81
CA PRO A 49 -10.47 20.72 7.02
C PRO A 49 -10.68 21.98 6.19
N ASP A 50 -10.33 23.14 6.73
CA ASP A 50 -10.59 24.42 6.02
C ASP A 50 -9.70 24.54 4.80
N LYS A 51 -8.40 24.20 4.92
CA LYS A 51 -7.47 24.22 3.79
C LYS A 51 -7.90 23.26 2.67
N ILE A 52 -8.27 22.02 3.04
CA ILE A 52 -8.67 20.99 2.08
C ILE A 52 -9.97 21.40 1.37
N ARG A 53 -10.98 21.85 2.13
CA ARG A 53 -12.27 22.26 1.56
C ARG A 53 -12.13 23.44 0.62
N ILE A 54 -11.43 24.50 1.04
CA ILE A 54 -11.20 25.68 0.16
C ILE A 54 -10.55 25.26 -1.16
N TYR A 55 -9.55 24.39 -1.12
CA TYR A 55 -8.91 23.93 -2.34
C TYR A 55 -9.88 23.16 -3.25
N LEU A 56 -10.62 22.21 -2.71
CA LEU A 56 -11.57 21.38 -3.48
C LEU A 56 -12.75 22.20 -4.00
N GLU A 57 -13.24 23.18 -3.26
CA GLU A 57 -14.28 24.12 -3.72
C GLU A 57 -13.81 24.95 -4.91
N ILE A 58 -12.59 25.49 -4.86
CA ILE A 58 -12.00 26.21 -6.00
C ILE A 58 -11.89 25.31 -7.23
N GLU A 59 -11.59 24.04 -7.04
CA GLU A 59 -11.49 23.02 -8.09
C GLU A 59 -12.88 22.45 -8.52
N GLY A 60 -13.97 22.93 -7.95
CA GLY A 60 -15.34 22.56 -8.30
C GLY A 60 -15.76 21.19 -7.75
N VAL A 61 -15.23 20.79 -6.60
CA VAL A 61 -15.61 19.58 -5.86
C VAL A 61 -16.23 19.99 -4.53
N LEU A 62 -17.54 19.86 -4.40
CA LEU A 62 -18.31 20.29 -3.23
C LEU A 62 -18.67 19.12 -2.30
N GLU A 63 -18.71 17.90 -2.82
CA GLU A 63 -19.14 16.68 -2.12
C GLU A 63 -18.45 15.43 -2.67
N GLY A 64 -18.71 14.28 -2.09
CA GLY A 64 -18.15 12.98 -2.52
C GLY A 64 -16.79 12.66 -1.90
N TYR A 65 -16.33 13.45 -0.92
CA TYR A 65 -15.11 13.21 -0.15
C TYR A 65 -15.35 13.43 1.34
N GLU A 66 -14.46 12.90 2.16
CA GLU A 66 -14.43 13.13 3.60
C GLU A 66 -13.10 13.78 4.02
N VAL A 67 -13.14 14.57 5.08
CA VAL A 67 -11.94 15.15 5.70
C VAL A 67 -11.91 14.78 7.17
N ILE A 68 -10.80 14.24 7.62
CA ILE A 68 -10.53 13.94 9.03
C ILE A 68 -9.32 14.75 9.48
N ASP A 69 -9.52 15.55 10.54
CA ASP A 69 -8.43 16.19 11.24
C ASP A 69 -7.92 15.27 12.35
N PRO A 70 -6.67 14.78 12.28
CA PRO A 70 -6.10 13.92 13.31
C PRO A 70 -6.06 14.55 14.70
N HIS A 71 -6.02 15.89 14.78
CA HIS A 71 -5.94 16.62 16.06
C HIS A 71 -7.28 16.80 16.77
N SER A 72 -8.40 16.58 16.05
CA SER A 72 -9.75 16.76 16.61
C SER A 72 -10.68 15.57 16.34
N TYR A 73 -10.10 14.39 16.12
CA TYR A 73 -10.88 13.21 15.76
C TYR A 73 -11.59 12.59 16.97
N ALA A 74 -12.90 12.36 16.84
CA ALA A 74 -13.77 11.99 17.96
C ALA A 74 -13.38 10.66 18.65
N VAL A 75 -12.85 9.68 17.91
CA VAL A 75 -12.45 8.36 18.43
C VAL A 75 -10.94 8.24 18.64
N PHE A 76 -10.24 9.36 18.79
CA PHE A 76 -8.78 9.39 18.92
C PHE A 76 -8.27 8.57 20.11
N ASP A 77 -8.92 8.65 21.27
CA ASP A 77 -8.51 7.90 22.47
C ASP A 77 -8.69 6.38 22.29
N GLU A 78 -9.72 5.94 21.57
CA GLU A 78 -9.90 4.53 21.20
C GLU A 78 -8.80 4.05 20.24
N MET A 79 -8.38 4.91 19.30
CA MET A 79 -7.25 4.62 18.41
C MET A 79 -5.95 4.45 19.20
N VAL A 80 -5.68 5.33 20.19
CA VAL A 80 -4.51 5.24 21.07
C VAL A 80 -4.51 3.90 21.81
N ALA A 81 -5.61 3.56 22.48
CA ALA A 81 -5.73 2.32 23.23
C ALA A 81 -5.51 1.07 22.33
N SER A 82 -6.13 1.06 21.15
CA SER A 82 -5.98 -0.01 20.16
C SER A 82 -4.53 -0.14 19.64
N LEU A 83 -3.84 0.99 19.42
CA LEU A 83 -2.43 0.98 19.00
C LEU A 83 -1.52 0.40 20.09
N VAL A 84 -1.70 0.80 21.34
CA VAL A 84 -0.94 0.27 22.48
C VAL A 84 -1.13 -1.26 22.60
N GLU A 85 -2.38 -1.74 22.55
CA GLU A 85 -2.69 -3.16 22.57
C GLU A 85 -2.00 -3.90 21.40
N ARG A 86 -2.10 -3.35 20.19
CA ARG A 86 -1.52 -3.93 19.00
C ARG A 86 0.01 -4.03 19.06
N ARG A 87 0.65 -3.09 19.75
CA ARG A 87 2.11 -3.04 19.94
C ARG A 87 2.60 -3.96 21.07
N LYS A 88 1.74 -4.52 21.89
CA LYS A 88 2.05 -5.55 22.91
C LYS A 88 3.24 -5.16 23.80
N GLY A 89 3.18 -4.00 24.45
CA GLY A 89 4.21 -3.49 25.35
C GLY A 89 5.45 -2.87 24.68
N LYS A 90 5.46 -2.75 23.36
CA LYS A 90 6.53 -2.08 22.59
C LYS A 90 6.27 -0.58 22.37
N MET A 91 5.24 -0.04 22.99
CA MET A 91 4.83 1.36 22.86
C MET A 91 3.98 1.73 24.09
N THR A 92 4.27 2.85 24.71
CA THR A 92 3.46 3.41 25.79
C THR A 92 2.24 4.16 25.22
N GLU A 93 1.28 4.50 26.08
CA GLU A 93 0.12 5.31 25.68
C GLU A 93 0.55 6.71 25.21
N GLU A 94 1.52 7.30 25.88
CA GLU A 94 2.04 8.63 25.54
C GLU A 94 2.72 8.61 24.16
N GLU A 95 3.57 7.62 23.89
CA GLU A 95 4.18 7.42 22.58
C GLU A 95 3.15 7.16 21.47
N ALA A 96 2.11 6.37 21.77
CA ALA A 96 1.04 6.09 20.82
C ALA A 96 0.23 7.36 20.49
N ARG A 97 -0.07 8.17 21.51
CA ARG A 97 -0.77 9.44 21.36
C ARG A 97 0.05 10.42 20.52
N GLN A 98 1.33 10.56 20.83
CA GLN A 98 2.23 11.45 20.10
C GLN A 98 2.37 11.04 18.62
N ILE A 99 2.61 9.75 18.36
CA ILE A 99 2.82 9.30 16.98
C ILE A 99 1.55 9.42 16.12
N LEU A 100 0.37 9.22 16.70
CA LEU A 100 -0.90 9.40 15.99
C LEU A 100 -1.20 10.87 15.69
N GLN A 101 -0.67 11.80 16.46
CA GLN A 101 -0.79 13.23 16.19
C GLN A 101 0.22 13.71 15.13
N ASP A 102 1.44 13.19 15.16
CA ASP A 102 2.55 13.70 14.37
C ASP A 102 2.74 12.98 13.03
N ASP A 103 2.26 11.75 12.92
CA ASP A 103 2.47 10.91 11.73
C ASP A 103 1.14 10.47 11.10
N VAL A 104 0.76 11.15 10.03
CA VAL A 104 -0.48 10.88 9.29
C VAL A 104 -0.54 9.46 8.70
N ASN A 105 0.61 8.79 8.47
CA ASN A 105 0.61 7.40 8.01
C ASN A 105 0.23 6.44 9.14
N TYR A 106 0.70 6.67 10.38
CA TYR A 106 0.24 5.90 11.54
C TYR A 106 -1.25 6.11 11.76
N PHE A 107 -1.73 7.33 11.68
CA PHE A 107 -3.14 7.63 11.81
C PHE A 107 -3.97 6.93 10.72
N GLY A 108 -3.57 7.06 9.46
CA GLY A 108 -4.26 6.44 8.33
C GLY A 108 -4.30 4.91 8.41
N VAL A 109 -3.18 4.27 8.81
CA VAL A 109 -3.12 2.82 9.01
C VAL A 109 -4.02 2.37 10.17
N MET A 110 -4.16 3.18 11.23
CA MET A 110 -5.09 2.88 12.33
C MET A 110 -6.55 2.98 11.88
N LEU A 111 -6.92 3.92 11.01
CA LEU A 111 -8.27 3.95 10.41
C LEU A 111 -8.58 2.66 9.64
N VAL A 112 -7.61 2.15 8.89
CA VAL A 112 -7.74 0.85 8.20
C VAL A 112 -7.85 -0.30 9.19
N HIS A 113 -7.02 -0.31 10.24
CA HIS A 113 -7.01 -1.36 11.26
C HIS A 113 -8.35 -1.46 12.02
N LEU A 114 -8.97 -0.34 12.30
CA LEU A 114 -10.27 -0.26 12.97
C LEU A 114 -11.46 -0.48 12.02
N GLY A 115 -11.22 -0.69 10.73
CA GLY A 115 -12.28 -0.88 9.73
C GLY A 115 -13.10 0.38 9.46
N ILE A 116 -12.57 1.54 9.80
CA ILE A 116 -13.23 2.83 9.52
C ILE A 116 -13.13 3.18 8.03
N VAL A 117 -12.05 2.76 7.39
CA VAL A 117 -11.83 2.85 5.94
C VAL A 117 -11.37 1.51 5.39
N ASP A 118 -11.55 1.28 4.08
CA ASP A 118 -11.26 0.01 3.42
C ASP A 118 -9.78 -0.15 3.02
N GLY A 119 -9.07 0.96 2.89
CA GLY A 119 -7.66 0.94 2.50
C GLY A 119 -7.00 2.30 2.59
N MET A 120 -5.69 2.33 2.34
CA MET A 120 -4.87 3.54 2.36
C MET A 120 -3.96 3.60 1.14
N VAL A 121 -3.81 4.79 0.57
CA VAL A 121 -2.79 5.10 -0.45
C VAL A 121 -1.96 6.30 0.03
N SER A 122 -0.65 6.12 0.13
CA SER A 122 0.29 7.12 0.62
C SER A 122 1.63 7.03 -0.11
N GLY A 123 2.53 7.99 0.14
CA GLY A 123 3.89 8.02 -0.40
C GLY A 123 4.14 9.13 -1.43
N ALA A 124 3.28 10.15 -1.48
CA ALA A 124 3.50 11.31 -2.35
C ALA A 124 4.66 12.19 -1.86
N ILE A 125 4.80 12.34 -0.52
CA ILE A 125 5.86 13.12 0.13
C ILE A 125 6.65 12.33 1.16
N HIS A 126 6.15 11.17 1.61
CA HIS A 126 6.85 10.32 2.56
C HIS A 126 7.74 9.29 1.87
N SER A 127 8.83 8.90 2.54
CA SER A 127 9.69 7.81 2.07
C SER A 127 8.97 6.45 2.14
N THR A 128 9.45 5.47 1.38
CA THR A 128 8.95 4.09 1.44
C THR A 128 8.95 3.54 2.87
N ALA A 129 10.01 3.79 3.63
CA ALA A 129 10.11 3.33 5.02
C ALA A 129 9.05 3.98 5.93
N ALA A 130 8.81 5.28 5.79
CA ALA A 130 7.79 6.00 6.56
C ALA A 130 6.37 5.53 6.23
N THR A 131 6.12 5.17 4.97
CA THR A 131 4.81 4.68 4.52
C THR A 131 4.57 3.22 4.95
N VAL A 132 5.56 2.35 4.80
CA VAL A 132 5.40 0.89 5.01
C VAL A 132 5.50 0.50 6.50
N ARG A 133 6.33 1.20 7.29
CA ARG A 133 6.55 0.88 8.72
C ARG A 133 5.26 0.81 9.54
N PRO A 134 4.33 1.77 9.48
CA PRO A 134 3.06 1.70 10.20
C PRO A 134 2.25 0.46 9.83
N ALA A 135 2.15 0.13 8.54
CA ALA A 135 1.44 -1.05 8.06
C ALA A 135 2.04 -2.35 8.60
N LEU A 136 3.38 -2.49 8.58
CA LEU A 136 4.07 -3.66 9.14
C LEU A 136 3.89 -3.78 10.66
N GLN A 137 3.82 -2.67 11.36
CA GLN A 137 3.67 -2.66 12.82
C GLN A 137 2.24 -2.94 13.28
N ILE A 138 1.25 -2.47 12.54
CA ILE A 138 -0.16 -2.49 12.92
C ILE A 138 -0.93 -3.60 12.18
N ILE A 139 -0.96 -3.58 10.85
CA ILE A 139 -1.69 -4.57 10.03
C ILE A 139 -0.95 -5.92 10.07
N LYS A 140 0.39 -5.88 9.88
CA LYS A 140 1.27 -7.05 9.75
C LYS A 140 1.07 -7.79 8.43
N THR A 141 1.80 -8.91 8.28
CA THR A 141 1.67 -9.80 7.12
C THR A 141 0.44 -10.73 7.28
N ARG A 142 -0.01 -11.27 6.15
CA ARG A 142 -1.01 -12.35 6.15
C ARG A 142 -0.47 -13.59 6.88
N PRO A 143 -1.34 -14.48 7.40
CA PRO A 143 -0.89 -15.77 7.90
C PRO A 143 -0.03 -16.48 6.84
N ASN A 144 1.04 -17.13 7.28
CA ASN A 144 2.00 -17.86 6.43
C ASN A 144 2.84 -17.00 5.47
N VAL A 145 2.75 -15.67 5.51
CA VAL A 145 3.62 -14.75 4.79
C VAL A 145 4.65 -14.17 5.76
N LYS A 146 5.91 -14.51 5.57
CA LYS A 146 6.99 -14.06 6.46
C LYS A 146 7.48 -12.66 6.12
N ARG A 147 7.43 -12.28 4.84
CA ARG A 147 8.01 -11.04 4.30
C ARG A 147 7.03 -10.30 3.39
N THR A 148 7.06 -8.99 3.45
CA THR A 148 6.42 -8.15 2.42
C THR A 148 7.37 -7.98 1.25
N SER A 149 6.81 -7.83 0.05
CA SER A 149 7.56 -7.51 -1.16
C SER A 149 6.88 -6.41 -1.95
N GLY A 150 7.67 -5.61 -2.66
CA GLY A 150 7.17 -4.61 -3.59
C GLY A 150 6.99 -5.20 -4.99
N ALA A 151 6.02 -4.66 -5.73
CA ALA A 151 5.81 -5.05 -7.12
C ALA A 151 5.48 -3.83 -7.99
N PHE A 152 6.04 -3.78 -9.20
CA PHE A 152 5.64 -2.85 -10.23
C PHE A 152 4.80 -3.53 -11.29
N LEU A 153 3.61 -3.00 -11.56
CA LEU A 153 2.86 -3.35 -12.74
C LEU A 153 3.38 -2.52 -13.93
N MET A 154 4.14 -3.17 -14.79
CA MET A 154 4.71 -2.56 -15.98
C MET A 154 3.76 -2.72 -17.17
N VAL A 155 3.40 -1.62 -17.81
CA VAL A 155 2.44 -1.60 -18.92
C VAL A 155 3.06 -0.95 -20.15
N ARG A 156 3.04 -1.66 -21.30
CA ARG A 156 3.45 -1.14 -22.59
C ARG A 156 2.43 -1.56 -23.66
N GLY A 157 1.57 -0.64 -24.05
CA GLY A 157 0.45 -0.99 -24.95
C GLY A 157 -0.48 -2.00 -24.30
N SER A 158 -0.61 -3.19 -24.90
CA SER A 158 -1.36 -4.33 -24.36
C SER A 158 -0.53 -5.26 -23.47
N GLU A 159 0.79 -5.12 -23.48
CA GLU A 159 1.69 -5.96 -22.67
C GLU A 159 1.65 -5.54 -21.20
N ARG A 160 1.61 -6.54 -20.32
CA ARG A 160 1.57 -6.37 -18.87
C ARG A 160 2.57 -7.30 -18.23
N TYR A 161 3.44 -6.74 -17.40
CA TYR A 161 4.43 -7.50 -16.63
C TYR A 161 4.35 -7.08 -15.16
N LEU A 162 4.57 -8.03 -14.26
CA LEU A 162 4.75 -7.74 -12.85
C LEU A 162 6.21 -7.98 -12.48
N PHE A 163 6.89 -6.94 -11.99
CA PHE A 163 8.29 -7.02 -11.54
C PHE A 163 8.32 -7.00 -10.01
N GLY A 164 8.83 -8.03 -9.41
CA GLY A 164 8.99 -8.18 -7.96
C GLY A 164 10.37 -8.78 -7.61
N ASP A 165 11.01 -8.43 -6.55
CA ASP A 165 10.80 -7.30 -5.65
C ASP A 165 11.43 -6.05 -6.24
N CYS A 166 10.75 -4.90 -6.08
CA CYS A 166 11.23 -3.68 -6.70
C CYS A 166 11.85 -2.67 -5.72
N ALA A 167 11.65 -2.83 -4.38
CA ALA A 167 12.09 -1.77 -3.46
C ALA A 167 12.19 -2.16 -1.97
N ILE A 168 11.78 -3.34 -1.54
CA ILE A 168 11.63 -3.67 -0.11
C ILE A 168 12.77 -4.56 0.40
N ASN A 169 13.10 -5.63 -0.32
CA ASN A 169 14.11 -6.59 0.12
C ASN A 169 15.43 -6.36 -0.61
N ILE A 170 16.47 -5.94 0.13
CA ILE A 170 17.77 -5.59 -0.46
C ILE A 170 18.49 -6.84 -0.98
N ASN A 171 18.56 -7.90 -0.18
CA ASN A 171 19.24 -9.16 -0.54
C ASN A 171 18.49 -10.35 0.08
N PRO A 172 17.34 -10.77 -0.52
CA PRO A 172 16.59 -11.91 -0.04
C PRO A 172 17.39 -13.20 -0.22
N ASP A 173 17.24 -14.14 0.72
CA ASP A 173 17.72 -15.51 0.60
C ASP A 173 16.84 -16.32 -0.38
N ALA A 174 17.13 -17.59 -0.58
CA ALA A 174 16.40 -18.45 -1.52
C ALA A 174 14.92 -18.60 -1.13
N GLU A 175 14.63 -18.79 0.17
CA GLU A 175 13.24 -18.84 0.67
C GLU A 175 12.51 -17.52 0.42
N GLY A 176 13.18 -16.39 0.70
CA GLY A 176 12.62 -15.05 0.47
C GLY A 176 12.33 -14.77 -1.00
N LEU A 177 13.21 -15.19 -1.92
CA LEU A 177 12.97 -15.07 -3.35
C LEU A 177 11.79 -15.94 -3.82
N ALA A 178 11.67 -17.16 -3.31
CA ALA A 178 10.53 -18.03 -3.60
C ALA A 178 9.21 -17.40 -3.09
N GLU A 179 9.21 -16.86 -1.87
CA GLU A 179 8.05 -16.16 -1.31
C GLU A 179 7.67 -14.92 -2.14
N ILE A 180 8.67 -14.13 -2.60
CA ILE A 180 8.44 -13.00 -3.51
C ILE A 180 7.79 -13.46 -4.82
N ALA A 181 8.25 -14.57 -5.40
CA ALA A 181 7.68 -15.11 -6.63
C ALA A 181 6.22 -15.52 -6.43
N ILE A 182 5.90 -16.24 -5.36
CA ILE A 182 4.54 -16.69 -5.03
C ILE A 182 3.62 -15.49 -4.79
N ASN A 183 4.04 -14.50 -3.99
CA ASN A 183 3.26 -13.30 -3.72
C ASN A 183 3.06 -12.46 -4.99
N SER A 184 4.07 -12.41 -5.87
CA SER A 184 3.97 -11.75 -7.17
C SER A 184 2.97 -12.45 -8.08
N ALA A 185 2.89 -13.78 -8.08
CA ALA A 185 1.89 -14.54 -8.82
C ALA A 185 0.46 -14.22 -8.35
N ILE A 186 0.26 -14.17 -7.04
CA ILE A 186 -1.03 -13.80 -6.45
C ILE A 186 -1.43 -12.38 -6.88
N THR A 187 -0.50 -11.43 -6.80
CA THR A 187 -0.72 -10.05 -7.22
C THR A 187 -1.02 -9.97 -8.72
N ALA A 188 -0.29 -10.69 -9.56
CA ALA A 188 -0.51 -10.72 -11.01
C ALA A 188 -1.95 -11.16 -11.36
N LYS A 189 -2.47 -12.19 -10.68
CA LYS A 189 -3.85 -12.65 -10.86
C LYS A 189 -4.89 -11.57 -10.52
N MET A 190 -4.63 -10.72 -9.52
CA MET A 190 -5.52 -9.61 -9.17
C MET A 190 -5.62 -8.58 -10.31
N PHE A 191 -4.58 -8.46 -11.15
CA PHE A 191 -4.57 -7.62 -12.34
C PHE A 191 -4.98 -8.36 -13.62
N GLY A 192 -5.54 -9.58 -13.51
CA GLY A 192 -5.98 -10.37 -14.65
C GLY A 192 -4.83 -10.91 -15.51
N ILE A 193 -3.63 -11.04 -14.94
CA ILE A 193 -2.46 -11.65 -15.60
C ILE A 193 -2.40 -13.12 -15.20
N ASP A 194 -2.34 -14.02 -16.21
CA ASP A 194 -2.00 -15.42 -15.99
C ASP A 194 -0.48 -15.53 -15.73
N PRO A 195 -0.04 -15.83 -14.48
CA PRO A 195 1.35 -15.67 -14.11
C PRO A 195 2.23 -16.76 -14.70
N LYS A 196 3.22 -16.36 -15.49
CA LYS A 196 4.38 -17.17 -15.89
C LYS A 196 5.61 -16.50 -15.35
N ILE A 197 6.27 -17.14 -14.37
CA ILE A 197 7.32 -16.52 -13.57
C ILE A 197 8.69 -16.89 -14.11
N ALA A 198 9.54 -15.89 -14.32
CA ALA A 198 10.96 -16.06 -14.57
C ALA A 198 11.74 -15.55 -13.35
N MET A 199 12.50 -16.43 -12.71
CA MET A 199 13.45 -16.08 -11.68
C MET A 199 14.76 -15.67 -12.34
N LEU A 200 15.19 -14.41 -12.15
CA LEU A 200 16.28 -13.83 -12.93
C LEU A 200 17.63 -13.94 -12.20
N SER A 201 18.65 -14.33 -12.95
CA SER A 201 20.05 -14.22 -12.55
C SER A 201 20.90 -13.77 -13.75
N TYR A 202 22.18 -13.50 -13.56
CA TYR A 202 23.08 -13.24 -14.69
C TYR A 202 23.41 -14.51 -15.50
N SER A 203 23.13 -15.69 -14.95
CA SER A 203 23.38 -16.99 -15.62
C SER A 203 22.19 -17.40 -16.49
N THR A 204 22.48 -17.83 -17.72
CA THR A 204 21.50 -18.45 -18.62
C THR A 204 21.73 -19.94 -18.67
N LYS A 205 20.84 -20.74 -18.08
CA LYS A 205 20.86 -22.23 -18.12
C LYS A 205 22.23 -22.85 -17.80
N GLY A 206 22.88 -22.38 -16.72
CA GLY A 206 24.15 -22.91 -16.26
C GLY A 206 25.39 -22.31 -16.94
N SER A 207 25.25 -21.20 -17.68
CA SER A 207 26.40 -20.49 -18.26
C SER A 207 27.28 -19.74 -17.25
N GLY A 208 26.75 -19.50 -16.04
CA GLY A 208 27.46 -18.85 -14.91
C GLY A 208 27.32 -19.65 -13.64
N PHE A 209 28.22 -19.44 -12.71
CA PHE A 209 28.29 -20.12 -11.40
C PHE A 209 28.51 -19.11 -10.28
N GLY A 210 28.12 -19.48 -9.07
CA GLY A 210 28.35 -18.70 -7.85
C GLY A 210 27.08 -18.54 -6.99
N GLU A 211 27.28 -18.05 -5.78
CA GLU A 211 26.28 -17.99 -4.72
C GLU A 211 24.95 -17.32 -5.17
N SER A 212 25.03 -16.24 -5.96
CA SER A 212 23.83 -15.56 -6.47
C SER A 212 23.06 -16.38 -7.49
N VAL A 213 23.74 -17.25 -8.26
CA VAL A 213 23.06 -18.19 -9.19
C VAL A 213 22.46 -19.34 -8.42
N ASP A 214 23.21 -19.94 -7.50
CA ASP A 214 22.77 -21.07 -6.68
C ASP A 214 21.54 -20.69 -5.86
N LYS A 215 21.52 -19.47 -5.32
CA LYS A 215 20.36 -18.89 -4.62
C LYS A 215 19.11 -18.87 -5.50
N VAL A 216 19.22 -18.43 -6.75
CA VAL A 216 18.07 -18.37 -7.68
C VAL A 216 17.61 -19.76 -8.09
N VAL A 217 18.54 -20.70 -8.29
CA VAL A 217 18.24 -22.11 -8.59
C VAL A 217 17.46 -22.73 -7.42
N GLU A 218 17.91 -22.52 -6.20
CA GLU A 218 17.25 -23.05 -5.00
C GLU A 218 15.87 -22.40 -4.79
N ALA A 219 15.77 -21.08 -4.92
CA ALA A 219 14.51 -20.36 -4.85
C ALA A 219 13.49 -20.88 -5.88
N THR A 220 13.95 -21.24 -7.07
CA THR A 220 13.08 -21.81 -8.12
C THR A 220 12.53 -23.18 -7.71
N LYS A 221 13.34 -24.03 -7.09
CA LYS A 221 12.89 -25.33 -6.57
C LYS A 221 11.84 -25.15 -5.47
N ILE A 222 12.14 -24.31 -4.45
CA ILE A 222 11.22 -24.02 -3.36
C ILE A 222 9.88 -23.47 -3.87
N ALA A 223 9.90 -22.63 -4.90
CA ALA A 223 8.67 -22.07 -5.47
C ALA A 223 7.82 -23.09 -6.26
N HIS A 224 8.38 -24.25 -6.63
CA HIS A 224 7.67 -25.35 -7.27
C HIS A 224 7.05 -26.35 -6.30
N GLU A 225 7.52 -26.41 -5.05
CA GLU A 225 6.96 -27.22 -3.96
C GLU A 225 5.65 -26.62 -3.40
#